data_aa2839e80e46fa614c0446c77a91e43c
#
_entry.id   aa2839e80e46fa614c0446c77a91e43c
#
_cell.length_a   1.000
_cell.length_b   1.000
_cell.length_c   1.000
_cell.angle_alpha   90.00
_cell.angle_beta   90.00
_cell.angle_gamma   90.00
#
_symmetry.space_group_name_H-M   'P 1'
#
loop_
_entity.id
_entity.type
_entity.pdbx_description
1 polymer ?
#
loop_
_entity_poly.entity_id
_entity_poly.type
_entity_poly.pdbx_seq_one_letter_code
_entity_poly.pdbx_strand_id
1 'polypeptide(L)'
;MVEIGPKSVSSRDGHALAETSPYYARRLELIPDRLDRVRYAIADRDFASLGATIEEEAIDLHLIAMSSRPAIHYWSPGSVEVLRAVRELRQEGLAAWSTMDAGANVHVICEPDAEADLVDRLESLPSVGFVIRDDVSDGPERLAEHLI
;
A
#
# COMPACT_ATOMS: atom_id res chain seq x y z
N MET A 1 8.72 6.90 4.83
CA MET A 1 8.91 7.60 3.52
C MET A 1 10.25 7.18 2.94
N VAL A 2 10.24 6.57 1.79
CA VAL A 2 11.46 6.14 1.06
C VAL A 2 11.83 7.11 -0.07
N GLU A 3 10.91 7.98 -0.47
CA GLU A 3 11.14 9.00 -1.49
C GLU A 3 10.39 10.28 -1.14
N ILE A 4 11.08 11.41 -1.24
CA ILE A 4 10.55 12.74 -0.98
C ILE A 4 10.74 13.55 -2.27
N GLY A 5 9.68 13.69 -3.04
CA GLY A 5 9.76 14.44 -4.29
C GLY A 5 8.58 14.17 -5.23
N PRO A 6 8.49 14.94 -6.31
CA PRO A 6 7.46 14.71 -7.31
C PRO A 6 7.74 13.39 -8.05
N LYS A 7 6.74 12.53 -8.12
CA LYS A 7 6.81 11.32 -8.93
C LYS A 7 6.82 11.67 -10.43
N SER A 8 7.50 10.85 -11.21
CA SER A 8 7.66 11.03 -12.67
C SER A 8 6.35 10.90 -13.44
N VAL A 9 5.41 10.12 -12.93
CA VAL A 9 4.08 9.90 -13.52
C VAL A 9 3.02 10.08 -12.44
N SER A 10 2.05 10.93 -12.71
CA SER A 10 0.94 11.16 -11.78
C SER A 10 0.01 9.93 -11.71
N SER A 11 -0.76 9.83 -10.62
CA SER A 11 -1.80 8.79 -10.52
C SER A 11 -2.80 8.87 -11.66
N ARG A 12 -3.18 10.09 -12.07
CA ARG A 12 -4.11 10.31 -13.19
C ARG A 12 -3.57 9.75 -14.50
N ASP A 13 -2.30 10.02 -14.82
CA ASP A 13 -1.66 9.52 -16.03
C ASP A 13 -1.50 8.00 -15.98
N GLY A 14 -1.19 7.46 -14.81
CA GLY A 14 -1.14 6.02 -14.57
C GLY A 14 -2.49 5.34 -14.82
N HIS A 15 -3.59 5.94 -14.35
CA HIS A 15 -4.94 5.44 -14.63
C HIS A 15 -5.28 5.47 -16.13
N ALA A 16 -4.91 6.54 -16.84
CA ALA A 16 -5.15 6.65 -18.28
C ALA A 16 -4.39 5.57 -19.08
N LEU A 17 -3.26 5.09 -18.57
CA LEU A 17 -2.45 4.05 -19.22
C LEU A 17 -2.83 2.63 -18.80
N ALA A 18 -3.62 2.46 -17.75
CA ALA A 18 -3.95 1.14 -17.19
C ALA A 18 -4.57 0.19 -18.22
N GLU A 19 -5.43 0.67 -19.09
CA GLU A 19 -6.09 -0.13 -20.14
C GLU A 19 -5.12 -0.68 -21.18
N THR A 20 -3.93 -0.13 -21.29
CA THR A 20 -2.88 -0.63 -22.20
C THR A 20 -2.17 -1.87 -21.67
N SER A 21 -2.35 -2.19 -20.38
CA SER A 21 -1.80 -3.41 -19.79
C SER A 21 -2.58 -4.65 -20.25
N PRO A 22 -1.88 -5.72 -20.65
CA PRO A 22 -2.53 -6.97 -21.01
C PRO A 22 -3.23 -7.68 -19.85
N TYR A 23 -2.97 -7.25 -18.62
CA TYR A 23 -3.54 -7.82 -17.39
C TYR A 23 -4.73 -7.02 -16.85
N TYR A 24 -5.05 -5.86 -17.44
CA TYR A 24 -6.07 -4.94 -16.93
C TYR A 24 -7.47 -5.60 -16.85
N ALA A 25 -7.89 -6.27 -17.91
CA ALA A 25 -9.19 -6.94 -17.94
C ALA A 25 -9.30 -8.00 -16.83
N ARG A 26 -8.23 -8.80 -16.63
CA ARG A 26 -8.22 -9.81 -15.57
C ARG A 26 -8.32 -9.21 -14.18
N ARG A 27 -7.65 -8.08 -13.93
CA ARG A 27 -7.78 -7.37 -12.67
C ARG A 27 -9.21 -6.92 -12.40
N LEU A 28 -9.90 -6.37 -13.41
CA LEU A 28 -11.30 -5.97 -13.26
C LEU A 28 -12.23 -7.13 -12.89
N GLU A 29 -11.98 -8.33 -13.42
CA GLU A 29 -12.71 -9.53 -13.04
C GLU A 29 -12.52 -9.94 -11.57
N LEU A 30 -11.37 -9.65 -11.00
CA LEU A 30 -11.02 -10.02 -9.61
C LEU A 30 -11.53 -9.02 -8.57
N ILE A 31 -11.82 -7.77 -8.95
CA ILE A 31 -12.22 -6.71 -8.03
C ILE A 31 -13.45 -7.07 -7.19
N PRO A 32 -14.55 -7.62 -7.75
CA PRO A 32 -15.72 -7.96 -6.93
C PRO A 32 -15.40 -8.94 -5.79
N ASP A 33 -14.66 -10.00 -6.08
CA ASP A 33 -14.24 -10.99 -5.07
C ASP A 33 -13.35 -10.36 -3.99
N ARG A 34 -12.40 -9.52 -4.39
CA ARG A 34 -11.53 -8.79 -3.45
C ARG A 34 -12.29 -7.84 -2.55
N LEU A 35 -13.25 -7.11 -3.09
CA LEU A 35 -14.11 -6.22 -2.30
C LEU A 35 -14.91 -7.01 -1.26
N ASP A 36 -15.42 -8.17 -1.62
CA ASP A 36 -16.15 -9.01 -0.69
C ASP A 36 -15.21 -9.59 0.38
N ARG A 37 -14.02 -10.06 0.02
CA ARG A 37 -13.00 -10.52 0.97
C ARG A 37 -12.63 -9.44 1.98
N VAL A 38 -12.40 -8.20 1.53
CA VAL A 38 -12.11 -7.06 2.42
C VAL A 38 -13.30 -6.78 3.35
N ARG A 39 -14.53 -6.75 2.84
CA ARG A 39 -15.73 -6.51 3.65
C ARG A 39 -15.92 -7.57 4.72
N TYR A 40 -15.77 -8.86 4.37
CA TYR A 40 -15.85 -9.96 5.33
C TYR A 40 -14.73 -9.89 6.36
N ALA A 41 -13.49 -9.66 5.95
CA ALA A 41 -12.36 -9.55 6.85
C ALA A 41 -12.56 -8.42 7.89
N ILE A 42 -13.10 -7.28 7.46
CA ILE A 42 -13.44 -6.16 8.37
C ILE A 42 -14.59 -6.56 9.31
N ALA A 43 -15.67 -7.16 8.80
CA ALA A 43 -16.84 -7.55 9.59
C ALA A 43 -16.48 -8.59 10.66
N ASP A 44 -15.62 -9.55 10.30
CA ASP A 44 -15.18 -10.64 11.16
C ASP A 44 -13.96 -10.27 12.01
N ARG A 45 -13.41 -9.06 11.84
CA ARG A 45 -12.16 -8.60 12.50
C ARG A 45 -10.98 -9.53 12.21
N ASP A 46 -10.94 -10.11 11.03
CA ASP A 46 -9.84 -10.95 10.57
C ASP A 46 -8.76 -10.10 9.90
N PHE A 47 -7.83 -9.62 10.74
CA PHE A 47 -6.74 -8.75 10.30
C PHE A 47 -5.80 -9.45 9.31
N ALA A 48 -5.58 -10.76 9.47
CA ALA A 48 -4.70 -11.50 8.56
C ALA A 48 -5.30 -11.61 7.15
N SER A 49 -6.59 -11.91 7.03
CA SER A 49 -7.28 -11.94 5.74
C SER A 49 -7.38 -10.55 5.09
N LEU A 50 -7.61 -9.50 5.89
CA LEU A 50 -7.57 -8.12 5.41
C LEU A 50 -6.20 -7.79 4.84
N GLY A 51 -5.15 -8.02 5.62
CA GLY A 51 -3.77 -7.73 5.25
C GLY A 51 -3.33 -8.47 4.00
N ALA A 52 -3.60 -9.77 3.91
CA ALA A 52 -3.29 -10.56 2.73
C ALA A 52 -3.97 -10.02 1.47
N THR A 53 -5.23 -9.59 1.59
CA THR A 53 -6.01 -9.08 0.45
C THR A 53 -5.50 -7.72 -0.03
N ILE A 54 -5.13 -6.81 0.88
CA ILE A 54 -4.59 -5.49 0.47
C ILE A 54 -3.19 -5.61 -0.15
N GLU A 55 -2.33 -6.52 0.33
CA GLU A 55 -1.02 -6.77 -0.31
C GLU A 55 -1.19 -7.32 -1.72
N GLU A 56 -2.11 -8.27 -1.91
CA GLU A 56 -2.44 -8.84 -3.22
C GLU A 56 -2.92 -7.76 -4.19
N GLU A 57 -3.79 -6.85 -3.73
CA GLU A 57 -4.30 -5.74 -4.53
C GLU A 57 -3.20 -4.73 -4.90
N ALA A 58 -2.33 -4.40 -3.96
CA ALA A 58 -1.20 -3.50 -4.23
C ALA A 58 -0.25 -4.08 -5.29
N ILE A 59 0.06 -5.37 -5.23
CA ILE A 59 0.88 -6.06 -6.23
C ILE A 59 0.24 -6.00 -7.61
N ASP A 60 -1.05 -6.26 -7.72
CA ASP A 60 -1.76 -6.25 -9.00
C ASP A 60 -1.86 -4.83 -9.59
N LEU A 61 -2.06 -3.80 -8.76
CA LEU A 61 -2.01 -2.41 -9.20
C LEU A 61 -0.65 -2.09 -9.83
N HIS A 62 0.43 -2.47 -9.18
CA HIS A 62 1.78 -2.23 -9.70
C HIS A 62 2.12 -3.11 -10.91
N LEU A 63 1.59 -4.34 -11.00
CA LEU A 63 1.69 -5.17 -12.19
C LEU A 63 1.06 -4.47 -13.41
N ILE A 64 -0.13 -3.86 -13.24
CA ILE A 64 -0.77 -3.07 -14.29
C ILE A 64 0.12 -1.89 -14.70
N ALA A 65 0.67 -1.13 -13.74
CA ALA A 65 1.55 -0.01 -14.04
C ALA A 65 2.82 -0.45 -14.79
N MET A 66 3.50 -1.49 -14.32
CA MET A 66 4.73 -2.00 -14.94
C MET A 66 4.51 -2.62 -16.32
N SER A 67 3.32 -3.12 -16.61
CA SER A 67 2.96 -3.73 -17.89
C SER A 67 2.18 -2.80 -18.83
N SER A 68 1.89 -1.57 -18.42
CA SER A 68 1.29 -0.54 -19.26
C SER A 68 2.24 -0.08 -20.39
N ARG A 69 1.74 0.65 -21.36
CA ARG A 69 2.52 1.14 -22.49
C ARG A 69 2.34 2.64 -22.69
N PRO A 70 3.36 3.46 -22.32
CA PRO A 70 4.66 3.08 -21.75
C PRO A 70 4.56 2.49 -20.35
N ALA A 71 5.56 1.68 -19.95
CA ALA A 71 5.65 1.09 -18.63
C ALA A 71 5.93 2.16 -17.56
N ILE A 72 5.28 2.01 -16.40
CA ILE A 72 5.44 2.90 -15.25
C ILE A 72 6.05 2.09 -14.10
N HIS A 73 7.15 2.56 -13.55
CA HIS A 73 7.83 1.96 -12.42
C HIS A 73 7.72 2.90 -11.21
N TYR A 74 6.79 2.58 -10.29
CA TYR A 74 6.64 3.33 -9.04
C TYR A 74 7.60 2.86 -7.95
N TRP A 75 7.97 1.57 -7.97
CA TRP A 75 8.84 1.02 -6.95
C TRP A 75 10.26 1.55 -7.04
N SER A 76 10.77 2.02 -5.91
CA SER A 76 12.19 2.34 -5.71
C SER A 76 12.91 1.17 -5.03
N PRO A 77 14.24 1.18 -4.97
CA PRO A 77 14.98 0.23 -4.12
C PRO A 77 14.51 0.25 -2.67
N GLY A 78 14.20 1.44 -2.12
CA GLY A 78 13.66 1.60 -0.78
C GLY A 78 12.27 0.99 -0.61
N SER A 79 11.40 1.07 -1.62
CA SER A 79 10.10 0.39 -1.58
C SER A 79 10.29 -1.12 -1.39
N VAL A 80 11.19 -1.73 -2.17
CA VAL A 80 11.48 -3.17 -2.09
C VAL A 80 12.09 -3.53 -0.72
N GLU A 81 12.97 -2.69 -0.18
CA GLU A 81 13.57 -2.90 1.14
C GLU A 81 12.50 -2.92 2.24
N VAL A 82 11.57 -1.96 2.25
CA VAL A 82 10.46 -1.92 3.21
C VAL A 82 9.53 -3.14 3.05
N LEU A 83 9.12 -3.49 1.83
CA LEU A 83 8.28 -4.65 1.57
C LEU A 83 8.90 -5.96 2.08
N ARG A 84 10.23 -6.10 1.96
CA ARG A 84 10.96 -7.26 2.49
C ARG A 84 11.00 -7.26 4.01
N ALA A 85 11.30 -6.11 4.63
CA ALA A 85 11.32 -5.97 6.09
C ALA A 85 9.97 -6.31 6.73
N VAL A 86 8.86 -5.82 6.17
CA VAL A 86 7.51 -6.14 6.65
C VAL A 86 7.23 -7.65 6.54
N ARG A 87 7.64 -8.28 5.44
CA ARG A 87 7.49 -9.73 5.28
C ARG A 87 8.32 -10.52 6.30
N GLU A 88 9.55 -10.10 6.57
CA GLU A 88 10.44 -10.71 7.56
C GLU A 88 9.81 -10.61 8.97
N LEU A 89 9.37 -9.40 9.37
CA LEU A 89 8.68 -9.19 10.64
C LEU A 89 7.43 -10.09 10.79
N ARG A 90 6.65 -10.24 9.73
CA ARG A 90 5.50 -11.14 9.76
C ARG A 90 5.90 -12.61 9.93
N GLN A 91 7.02 -13.06 9.38
CA GLN A 91 7.56 -14.39 9.62
C GLN A 91 8.04 -14.59 11.08
N GLU A 92 8.44 -13.49 11.72
CA GLU A 92 8.82 -13.45 13.14
C GLU A 92 7.59 -13.35 14.06
N GLY A 93 6.39 -13.24 13.50
CA GLY A 93 5.13 -13.27 14.24
C GLY A 93 4.46 -11.91 14.43
N LEU A 94 5.02 -10.81 13.89
CA LEU A 94 4.36 -9.50 13.94
C LEU A 94 3.21 -9.42 12.94
N ALA A 95 2.04 -9.00 13.41
CA ALA A 95 0.87 -8.77 12.57
C ALA A 95 1.01 -7.43 11.83
N ALA A 96 1.72 -7.43 10.69
CA ALA A 96 1.96 -6.27 9.85
C ALA A 96 1.84 -6.61 8.36
N TRP A 97 1.21 -5.71 7.60
CA TRP A 97 0.92 -5.89 6.17
C TRP A 97 1.16 -4.59 5.42
N SER A 98 1.61 -4.70 4.18
CA SER A 98 1.97 -3.55 3.37
C SER A 98 1.00 -3.30 2.24
N THR A 99 0.81 -2.04 1.90
CA THR A 99 0.13 -1.61 0.67
C THR A 99 0.84 -0.42 0.06
N MET A 100 0.56 -0.16 -1.21
CA MET A 100 1.16 0.96 -1.95
C MET A 100 0.16 1.53 -2.93
N ASP A 101 0.16 2.85 -3.02
CA ASP A 101 -0.50 3.60 -4.08
C ASP A 101 0.42 3.85 -5.27
N ALA A 102 0.00 4.72 -6.19
CA ALA A 102 0.80 5.17 -7.33
C ALA A 102 1.98 6.04 -6.88
N GLY A 103 3.01 5.43 -6.32
CA GLY A 103 4.23 6.08 -5.80
C GLY A 103 5.17 5.07 -5.16
N ALA A 104 6.34 5.55 -4.69
CA ALA A 104 7.37 4.71 -4.09
C ALA A 104 7.16 4.44 -2.60
N ASN A 105 6.34 5.25 -1.93
CA ASN A 105 6.16 5.15 -0.49
C ASN A 105 5.21 3.99 -0.13
N VAL A 106 5.59 3.25 0.91
CA VAL A 106 4.86 2.09 1.39
C VAL A 106 4.02 2.51 2.60
N HIS A 107 2.77 2.09 2.63
CA HIS A 107 1.90 2.15 3.80
C HIS A 107 1.94 0.78 4.47
N VAL A 108 2.12 0.78 5.78
CA VAL A 108 2.08 -0.46 6.56
C VAL A 108 0.98 -0.36 7.58
N ILE A 109 0.07 -1.33 7.57
CA ILE A 109 -0.93 -1.50 8.62
C ILE A 109 -0.46 -2.59 9.57
N CYS A 110 -0.63 -2.36 10.86
CA CYS A 110 -0.27 -3.30 11.91
C CYS A 110 -1.27 -3.27 13.06
N GLU A 111 -1.25 -4.30 13.88
CA GLU A 111 -1.94 -4.25 15.16
C GLU A 111 -1.17 -3.33 16.13
N PRO A 112 -1.86 -2.69 17.11
CA PRO A 112 -1.22 -1.75 18.04
C PRO A 112 0.00 -2.32 18.76
N ASP A 113 -0.04 -3.60 19.12
CA ASP A 113 1.05 -4.27 19.84
C ASP A 113 2.31 -4.47 18.98
N ALA A 114 2.16 -4.44 17.65
CA ALA A 114 3.26 -4.60 16.70
C ALA A 114 3.90 -3.25 16.32
N GLU A 115 3.28 -2.12 16.63
CA GLU A 115 3.67 -0.80 16.13
C GLU A 115 5.11 -0.42 16.51
N ALA A 116 5.48 -0.60 17.78
CA ALA A 116 6.80 -0.17 18.26
C ALA A 116 7.94 -0.92 17.54
N ASP A 117 7.85 -2.25 17.48
CA ASP A 117 8.86 -3.08 16.81
C ASP A 117 8.90 -2.81 15.29
N LEU A 118 7.73 -2.57 14.69
CA LEU A 118 7.62 -2.19 13.28
C LEU A 118 8.32 -0.86 13.00
N VAL A 119 8.06 0.18 13.80
CA VAL A 119 8.66 1.51 13.62
C VAL A 119 10.18 1.43 13.78
N ASP A 120 10.67 0.79 14.85
CA ASP A 120 12.10 0.61 15.10
C ASP A 120 12.77 -0.11 13.92
N ARG A 121 12.15 -1.15 13.41
CA ARG A 121 12.66 -1.87 12.23
C ARG A 121 12.71 -1.00 10.99
N LEU A 122 11.63 -0.26 10.69
CA LEU A 122 11.55 0.58 9.51
C LEU A 122 12.54 1.77 9.58
N GLU A 123 12.69 2.39 10.73
CA GLU A 123 13.65 3.50 10.92
C GLU A 123 15.12 3.04 10.85
N SER A 124 15.39 1.75 11.12
CA SER A 124 16.72 1.17 10.96
C SER A 124 17.14 0.94 9.51
N LEU A 125 16.21 1.00 8.55
CA LEU A 125 16.47 0.74 7.13
C LEU A 125 17.18 1.94 6.48
N PRO A 126 18.30 1.74 5.78
CA PRO A 126 19.06 2.83 5.17
C PRO A 126 18.28 3.67 4.15
N SER A 127 17.30 3.06 3.48
CA SER A 127 16.47 3.74 2.46
C SER A 127 15.26 4.47 3.04
N VAL A 128 15.02 4.40 4.34
CA VAL A 128 13.89 5.07 5.00
C VAL A 128 14.35 6.39 5.60
N GLY A 129 13.85 7.50 5.07
CA GLY A 129 14.18 8.83 5.59
C GLY A 129 13.43 9.17 6.87
N PHE A 130 12.17 8.79 6.97
CA PHE A 130 11.33 8.94 8.18
C PHE A 130 10.06 8.08 8.10
N VAL A 131 9.47 7.80 9.26
CA VAL A 131 8.18 7.12 9.40
C VAL A 131 7.12 8.14 9.83
N ILE A 132 5.93 8.09 9.18
CA ILE A 132 4.75 8.81 9.64
C ILE A 132 3.88 7.79 10.35
N ARG A 133 3.54 8.09 11.61
CA ARG A 133 2.62 7.28 12.41
C ARG A 133 1.24 7.88 12.34
N ASP A 134 0.24 7.03 12.21
CA ASP A 134 -1.16 7.43 12.13
C ASP A 134 -2.06 6.33 12.69
N ASP A 135 -3.22 6.71 13.22
CA ASP A 135 -4.19 5.80 13.80
C ASP A 135 -5.52 5.87 13.03
N VAL A 136 -6.31 4.81 13.18
CA VAL A 136 -7.68 4.79 12.66
C VAL A 136 -8.53 5.81 13.42
N SER A 137 -9.11 6.75 12.69
CA SER A 137 -9.97 7.80 13.24
C SER A 137 -11.44 7.57 12.92
N ASP A 138 -12.30 8.41 13.50
CA ASP A 138 -13.76 8.39 13.25
C ASP A 138 -14.14 8.84 11.83
N GLY A 139 -13.16 9.20 11.00
CA GLY A 139 -13.34 9.62 9.63
C GLY A 139 -13.36 11.16 9.47
N PRO A 140 -13.69 11.64 8.26
CA PRO A 140 -13.64 13.06 7.95
C PRO A 140 -14.72 13.85 8.67
N GLU A 141 -14.34 14.97 9.28
CA GLU A 141 -15.27 15.92 9.87
C GLU A 141 -15.56 17.07 8.90
N ARG A 142 -16.81 17.54 8.89
CA ARG A 142 -17.19 18.71 8.12
C ARG A 142 -16.77 19.97 8.86
N LEU A 143 -15.80 20.68 8.33
CA LEU A 143 -15.39 21.97 8.87
C LEU A 143 -16.41 23.06 8.50
N ALA A 144 -16.72 23.95 9.46
CA ALA A 144 -17.60 25.11 9.25
C ALA A 144 -16.87 26.24 8.51
N GLU A 145 -15.54 26.28 8.59
CA GLU A 145 -14.70 27.29 7.95
C GLU A 145 -13.95 26.67 6.75
N HIS A 146 -13.89 27.42 5.65
CA HIS A 146 -13.09 27.01 4.49
C HIS A 146 -11.61 27.26 4.77
N LEU A 147 -10.80 26.22 4.59
CA LEU A 147 -9.36 26.37 4.46
C LEU A 147 -9.09 27.00 3.07
N ILE A 148 -8.67 28.26 3.07
CA ILE A 148 -8.24 28.96 1.85
C ILE A 148 -6.74 28.80 1.71
#